data_0a9f579721b266258c650e228d6ce14a
#
_entry.id   0a9f579721b266258c650e228d6ce14a
#
_cell.length_a   1.000
_cell.length_b   1.000
_cell.length_c   1.000
_cell.angle_alpha   90.00
_cell.angle_beta   90.00
_cell.angle_gamma   90.00
#
_symmetry.space_group_name_H-M   'P 1'
#
loop_
_entity.id
_entity.type
_entity.pdbx_description
1 polymer ?
#
loop_
_entity_poly.entity_id
_entity_poly.type
_entity_poly.pdbx_seq_one_letter_code
_entity_poly.pdbx_strand_id
1 'polypeptide(L)'
;MIEKKTVLAYLAGYIGGVILLIVVGCIIAFVPTKHTPKPTGNVLLEQTKLAVVEDGDTAAFGELAGIYSRERNFNFYPYARLMAERYEYAPAGYWVYRTLADRDTLEADLQELAVRFLRKAAASGDTAAVAELARMEAKR
;
A
#
# COMPACT_ATOMS: atom_id res chain seq x y z
N MET A 1 -24.41 18.64 -66.71
CA MET A 1 -25.21 19.48 -65.76
C MET A 1 -25.30 18.72 -64.46
N ILE A 2 -24.47 19.06 -63.46
CA ILE A 2 -24.49 18.38 -62.16
C ILE A 2 -25.77 18.78 -61.44
N GLU A 3 -26.60 17.79 -61.12
CA GLU A 3 -27.87 18.07 -60.46
C GLU A 3 -27.63 18.75 -59.09
N LYS A 4 -28.26 19.92 -58.90
CA LYS A 4 -28.19 20.71 -57.66
C LYS A 4 -28.47 19.91 -56.40
N LYS A 5 -29.25 18.81 -56.51
CA LYS A 5 -29.58 17.89 -55.44
C LYS A 5 -28.38 17.08 -54.95
N THR A 6 -27.48 16.68 -55.83
CA THR A 6 -26.28 15.88 -55.49
C THR A 6 -25.26 16.75 -54.73
N VAL A 7 -25.07 18.00 -55.16
CA VAL A 7 -24.19 18.93 -54.46
C VAL A 7 -24.69 19.26 -53.07
N LEU A 8 -26.00 19.44 -52.90
CA LEU A 8 -26.62 19.74 -51.62
C LEU A 8 -26.48 18.55 -50.63
N ALA A 9 -26.61 17.30 -51.13
CA ALA A 9 -26.42 16.11 -50.31
C ALA A 9 -24.97 15.95 -49.81
N TYR A 10 -23.98 16.23 -50.67
CA TYR A 10 -22.57 16.22 -50.28
C TYR A 10 -22.22 17.31 -49.25
N LEU A 11 -22.80 18.53 -49.44
CA LEU A 11 -22.60 19.62 -48.49
C LEU A 11 -23.18 19.30 -47.10
N ALA A 12 -24.38 18.72 -47.05
CA ALA A 12 -25.03 18.33 -45.83
C ALA A 12 -24.24 17.22 -45.07
N GLY A 13 -23.71 16.23 -45.80
CA GLY A 13 -22.86 15.18 -45.23
C GLY A 13 -21.55 15.73 -44.66
N TYR A 14 -20.91 16.67 -45.36
CA TYR A 14 -19.65 17.27 -44.90
C TYR A 14 -19.86 18.13 -43.66
N ILE A 15 -20.91 18.94 -43.60
CA ILE A 15 -21.24 19.75 -42.41
C ILE A 15 -21.57 18.87 -41.21
N GLY A 16 -22.36 17.79 -41.43
CA GLY A 16 -22.68 16.82 -40.39
C GLY A 16 -21.44 16.13 -39.82
N GLY A 17 -20.48 15.75 -40.67
CA GLY A 17 -19.23 15.14 -40.27
C GLY A 17 -18.33 16.07 -39.44
N VAL A 18 -18.24 17.34 -39.84
CA VAL A 18 -17.44 18.35 -39.10
C VAL A 18 -18.07 18.64 -37.74
N ILE A 19 -19.39 18.75 -37.63
CA ILE A 19 -20.09 18.96 -36.35
C ILE A 19 -19.88 17.77 -35.43
N LEU A 20 -19.94 16.53 -35.93
CA LEU A 20 -19.70 15.33 -35.14
C LEU A 20 -18.27 15.30 -34.57
N LEU A 21 -17.27 15.66 -35.37
CA LEU A 21 -15.87 15.74 -34.92
C LEU A 21 -15.67 16.80 -33.84
N ILE A 22 -16.30 17.95 -33.95
CA ILE A 22 -16.23 19.02 -32.97
C ILE A 22 -16.88 18.56 -31.65
N VAL A 23 -18.04 17.89 -31.69
CA VAL A 23 -18.74 17.40 -30.50
C VAL A 23 -17.90 16.32 -29.80
N VAL A 24 -17.33 15.37 -30.55
CA VAL A 24 -16.45 14.34 -29.98
C VAL A 24 -15.19 14.96 -29.40
N GLY A 25 -14.58 15.94 -30.09
CA GLY A 25 -13.43 16.68 -29.59
C GLY A 25 -13.72 17.45 -28.28
N CYS A 26 -14.88 18.08 -28.18
CA CYS A 26 -15.31 18.78 -26.97
C CYS A 26 -15.58 17.81 -25.80
N ILE A 27 -16.15 16.63 -26.06
CA ILE A 27 -16.39 15.62 -25.02
C ILE A 27 -15.04 15.09 -24.46
N ILE A 28 -14.05 14.86 -25.32
CA ILE A 28 -12.72 14.41 -24.89
C ILE A 28 -11.98 15.51 -24.13
N ALA A 29 -12.13 16.78 -24.54
CA ALA A 29 -11.50 17.91 -23.84
C ALA A 29 -12.16 18.24 -22.49
N PHE A 30 -13.43 17.85 -22.30
CA PHE A 30 -14.18 18.11 -21.07
C PHE A 30 -14.22 16.92 -20.11
N VAL A 31 -13.50 15.82 -20.39
CA VAL A 31 -13.24 14.81 -19.35
C VAL A 31 -12.39 15.50 -18.29
N PRO A 32 -12.93 15.81 -17.10
CA PRO A 32 -12.12 16.37 -16.05
C PRO A 32 -11.07 15.33 -15.72
N THR A 33 -9.85 15.54 -16.18
CA THR A 33 -8.70 14.85 -15.60
C THR A 33 -8.74 15.23 -14.13
N LYS A 34 -9.22 14.31 -13.29
CA LYS A 34 -9.06 14.42 -11.85
C LYS A 34 -7.54 14.47 -11.63
N HIS A 35 -6.99 15.67 -11.65
CA HIS A 35 -5.73 15.93 -11.00
C HIS A 35 -5.99 15.66 -9.50
N THR A 36 -5.92 14.40 -9.11
CA THR A 36 -5.73 14.08 -7.71
C THR A 36 -4.41 14.73 -7.34
N PRO A 37 -4.40 15.78 -6.49
CA PRO A 37 -3.15 16.36 -6.03
C PRO A 37 -2.33 15.20 -5.48
N LYS A 38 -1.06 15.10 -5.91
CA LYS A 38 -0.15 14.06 -5.42
C LYS A 38 -0.16 14.17 -3.90
N PRO A 39 -0.62 13.15 -3.16
CA PRO A 39 -0.81 13.27 -1.72
C PRO A 39 0.52 13.68 -1.11
N THR A 40 0.50 14.74 -0.30
CA THR A 40 1.64 15.14 0.52
C THR A 40 2.08 13.93 1.34
N GLY A 41 3.37 13.72 1.56
CA GLY A 41 3.90 12.51 2.19
C GLY A 41 3.16 12.07 3.47
N ASN A 42 2.64 13.01 4.25
CA ASN A 42 1.83 12.73 5.43
C ASN A 42 0.47 12.09 5.11
N VAL A 43 -0.19 12.53 4.03
CA VAL A 43 -1.49 11.96 3.61
C VAL A 43 -1.31 10.53 3.10
N LEU A 44 -0.22 10.27 2.37
CA LEU A 44 0.10 8.93 1.90
C LEU A 44 0.39 7.99 3.07
N LEU A 45 1.15 8.43 4.05
CA LEU A 45 1.45 7.65 5.26
C LEU A 45 0.19 7.30 6.04
N GLU A 46 -0.74 8.25 6.21
CA GLU A 46 -2.00 7.98 6.91
C GLU A 46 -2.90 7.00 6.12
N GLN A 47 -2.94 7.09 4.80
CA GLN A 47 -3.65 6.11 3.96
C GLN A 47 -3.03 4.71 4.08
N THR A 48 -1.70 4.60 4.09
CA THR A 48 -0.99 3.33 4.29
C THR A 48 -1.30 2.73 5.67
N LYS A 49 -1.34 3.55 6.73
CA LYS A 49 -1.75 3.10 8.07
C LYS A 49 -3.18 2.60 8.11
N LEU A 50 -4.13 3.31 7.48
CA LEU A 50 -5.52 2.89 7.41
C LEU A 50 -5.67 1.56 6.68
N ALA A 51 -5.02 1.36 5.53
CA ALA A 51 -5.05 0.11 4.79
C ALA A 51 -4.57 -1.08 5.64
N VAL A 52 -3.52 -0.88 6.47
CA VAL A 52 -3.06 -1.92 7.41
C VAL A 52 -4.09 -2.19 8.49
N VAL A 53 -4.72 -1.14 9.06
CA VAL A 53 -5.61 -1.28 10.22
C VAL A 53 -6.97 -1.84 9.82
N GLU A 54 -7.53 -1.39 8.72
CA GLU A 54 -8.88 -1.74 8.29
C GLU A 54 -8.92 -3.00 7.44
N ASP A 55 -7.99 -3.13 6.50
CA ASP A 55 -8.01 -4.18 5.47
C ASP A 55 -6.98 -5.30 5.72
N GLY A 56 -6.01 -5.09 6.60
CA GLY A 56 -4.90 -6.03 6.80
C GLY A 56 -3.98 -6.12 5.57
N ASP A 57 -3.85 -5.01 4.83
CA ASP A 57 -3.05 -4.97 3.59
C ASP A 57 -1.57 -5.23 3.89
N THR A 58 -1.08 -6.36 3.38
CA THR A 58 0.30 -6.81 3.59
C THR A 58 1.32 -5.98 2.80
N ALA A 59 0.94 -5.38 1.67
CA ALA A 59 1.81 -4.49 0.91
C ALA A 59 1.99 -3.15 1.65
N ALA A 60 0.89 -2.56 2.13
CA ALA A 60 0.91 -1.39 2.99
C ALA A 60 1.70 -1.64 4.29
N PHE A 61 1.56 -2.82 4.88
CA PHE A 61 2.36 -3.23 6.03
C PHE A 61 3.86 -3.26 5.71
N GLY A 62 4.25 -3.79 4.56
CA GLY A 62 5.64 -3.78 4.08
C GLY A 62 6.21 -2.36 3.92
N GLU A 63 5.41 -1.42 3.42
CA GLU A 63 5.79 0.00 3.32
C GLU A 63 6.03 0.62 4.72
N LEU A 64 5.13 0.39 5.68
CA LEU A 64 5.31 0.87 7.06
C LEU A 64 6.54 0.25 7.73
N ALA A 65 6.80 -1.04 7.50
CA ALA A 65 8.00 -1.71 7.99
C ALA A 65 9.29 -1.10 7.40
N GLY A 66 9.24 -0.73 6.12
CA GLY A 66 10.32 -0.01 5.45
C GLY A 66 10.57 1.38 6.04
N ILE A 67 9.51 2.12 6.40
CA ILE A 67 9.61 3.43 7.07
C ILE A 67 10.23 3.24 8.46
N TYR A 68 9.74 2.30 9.26
CA TYR A 68 10.30 1.99 10.58
C TYR A 68 11.78 1.64 10.53
N SER A 69 12.18 0.87 9.53
CA SER A 69 13.59 0.46 9.36
C SER A 69 14.52 1.64 9.09
N ARG A 70 14.02 2.71 8.46
CA ARG A 70 14.76 3.95 8.17
C ARG A 70 14.68 4.98 9.29
N GLU A 71 13.48 5.11 9.86
CA GLU A 71 13.15 6.13 10.85
C GLU A 71 12.69 5.46 12.14
N ARG A 72 13.63 5.17 13.06
CA ARG A 72 13.34 4.43 14.31
C ARG A 72 12.42 5.16 15.30
N ASN A 73 12.10 6.42 15.08
CA ASN A 73 11.15 7.20 15.86
C ASN A 73 9.68 6.87 15.55
N PHE A 74 9.41 6.08 14.49
CA PHE A 74 8.06 5.65 14.14
C PHE A 74 7.62 4.48 15.02
N ASN A 75 6.52 4.62 15.75
CA ASN A 75 5.97 3.54 16.57
C ASN A 75 5.24 2.50 15.70
N PHE A 76 5.98 1.49 15.26
CA PHE A 76 5.47 0.44 14.39
C PHE A 76 4.83 -0.75 15.14
N TYR A 77 5.11 -0.91 16.44
CA TYR A 77 4.63 -2.02 17.25
C TYR A 77 3.10 -2.28 17.16
N PRO A 78 2.20 -1.28 17.24
CA PRO A 78 0.77 -1.52 17.17
C PRO A 78 0.34 -2.17 15.84
N TYR A 79 0.93 -1.76 14.73
CA TYR A 79 0.64 -2.29 13.40
C TYR A 79 1.17 -3.73 13.24
N ALA A 80 2.39 -3.99 13.72
CA ALA A 80 2.97 -5.33 13.70
C ALA A 80 2.13 -6.31 14.53
N ARG A 81 1.72 -5.90 15.73
CA ARG A 81 0.88 -6.71 16.60
C ARG A 81 -0.49 -6.98 16.00
N LEU A 82 -1.16 -5.96 15.47
CA LEU A 82 -2.45 -6.07 14.81
C LEU A 82 -2.40 -7.08 13.65
N MET A 83 -1.40 -6.98 12.78
CA MET A 83 -1.22 -7.88 11.65
C MET A 83 -0.95 -9.32 12.09
N ALA A 84 -0.16 -9.51 13.16
CA ALA A 84 0.14 -10.84 13.67
C ALA A 84 -1.04 -11.51 14.40
N GLU A 85 -1.86 -10.74 15.13
CA GLU A 85 -2.96 -11.26 15.95
C GLU A 85 -4.29 -11.30 15.20
N ARG A 86 -4.69 -10.21 14.54
CA ARG A 86 -6.00 -10.09 13.91
C ARG A 86 -6.03 -10.67 12.50
N TYR A 87 -4.98 -10.42 11.72
CA TYR A 87 -4.90 -10.85 10.32
C TYR A 87 -4.06 -12.11 10.12
N GLU A 88 -3.53 -12.68 11.19
CA GLU A 88 -2.72 -13.92 11.21
C GLU A 88 -1.54 -13.88 10.22
N TYR A 89 -1.06 -12.69 9.91
CA TYR A 89 0.06 -12.49 8.99
C TYR A 89 1.37 -12.87 9.68
N ALA A 90 1.88 -14.07 9.38
CA ALA A 90 3.03 -14.65 10.05
C ALA A 90 4.30 -13.77 10.06
N PRO A 91 4.71 -13.11 8.94
CA PRO A 91 5.87 -12.24 8.94
C PRO A 91 5.78 -11.06 9.92
N ALA A 92 4.57 -10.63 10.30
CA ALA A 92 4.41 -9.57 11.28
C ALA A 92 4.93 -9.96 12.68
N GLY A 93 4.97 -11.25 13.01
CA GLY A 93 5.53 -11.75 14.27
C GLY A 93 7.01 -11.43 14.44
N TYR A 94 7.81 -11.49 13.36
CA TYR A 94 9.20 -11.02 13.36
C TYR A 94 9.29 -9.53 13.71
N TRP A 95 8.39 -8.71 13.17
CA TRP A 95 8.37 -7.27 13.44
C TRP A 95 7.91 -6.93 14.85
N VAL A 96 6.99 -7.72 15.45
CA VAL A 96 6.65 -7.60 16.87
C VAL A 96 7.90 -7.80 17.73
N TYR A 97 8.65 -8.89 17.49
CA TYR A 97 9.91 -9.13 18.17
C TYR A 97 10.89 -7.97 17.97
N ARG A 98 11.11 -7.55 16.73
CA ARG A 98 12.08 -6.52 16.38
C ARG A 98 11.80 -5.18 17.07
N THR A 99 10.53 -4.74 17.08
CA THR A 99 10.14 -3.48 17.72
C THR A 99 10.23 -3.51 19.23
N LEU A 100 10.11 -4.68 19.85
CA LEU A 100 10.30 -4.85 21.29
C LEU A 100 11.80 -4.95 21.64
N ALA A 101 12.57 -5.70 20.85
CA ALA A 101 14.01 -5.87 21.07
C ALA A 101 14.82 -4.55 20.89
N ASP A 102 14.29 -3.59 20.15
CA ASP A 102 14.93 -2.26 19.97
C ASP A 102 14.72 -1.33 21.20
N ARG A 103 14.02 -1.79 22.26
CA ARG A 103 13.82 -1.02 23.50
C ARG A 103 14.97 -1.27 24.48
N ASP A 104 15.48 -0.20 25.09
CA ASP A 104 16.62 -0.26 26.02
C ASP A 104 16.31 -1.06 27.29
N THR A 105 15.04 -1.03 27.72
CA THR A 105 14.57 -1.79 28.89
C THR A 105 13.28 -2.50 28.53
N LEU A 106 13.30 -3.83 28.54
CA LEU A 106 12.13 -4.65 28.31
C LEU A 106 11.80 -5.45 29.57
N GLU A 107 10.54 -5.34 30.01
CA GLU A 107 10.03 -6.19 31.09
C GLU A 107 10.05 -7.67 30.67
N ALA A 108 10.27 -8.57 31.61
CA ALA A 108 10.40 -10.00 31.34
C ALA A 108 9.22 -10.58 30.57
N ASP A 109 8.00 -10.16 30.90
CA ASP A 109 6.76 -10.59 30.25
C ASP A 109 6.71 -10.17 28.76
N LEU A 110 7.18 -8.96 28.46
CA LEU A 110 7.26 -8.46 27.08
C LEU A 110 8.36 -9.16 26.29
N GLN A 111 9.45 -9.53 26.95
CA GLN A 111 10.50 -10.31 26.32
C GLN A 111 10.01 -11.71 25.93
N GLU A 112 9.28 -12.38 26.84
CA GLU A 112 8.67 -13.68 26.56
C GLU A 112 7.65 -13.57 25.41
N LEU A 113 6.80 -12.55 25.43
CA LEU A 113 5.86 -12.25 24.37
C LEU A 113 6.56 -12.08 23.01
N ALA A 114 7.61 -11.28 22.96
CA ALA A 114 8.40 -11.04 21.77
C ALA A 114 8.96 -12.34 21.17
N VAL A 115 9.57 -13.18 22.02
CA VAL A 115 10.11 -14.48 21.60
C VAL A 115 9.03 -15.43 21.12
N ARG A 116 7.84 -15.42 21.74
CA ARG A 116 6.70 -16.23 21.30
C ARG A 116 6.24 -15.85 19.90
N PHE A 117 6.14 -14.55 19.58
CA PHE A 117 5.81 -14.10 18.23
C PHE A 117 6.89 -14.48 17.22
N LEU A 118 8.17 -14.34 17.59
CA LEU A 118 9.29 -14.75 16.75
C LEU A 118 9.23 -16.23 16.39
N ARG A 119 8.98 -17.09 17.37
CA ARG A 119 8.84 -18.54 17.16
C ARG A 119 7.66 -18.87 16.27
N LYS A 120 6.50 -18.21 16.46
CA LYS A 120 5.34 -18.40 15.60
C LYS A 120 5.64 -18.01 14.15
N ALA A 121 6.30 -16.90 13.92
CA ALA A 121 6.71 -16.47 12.58
C ALA A 121 7.69 -17.47 11.93
N ALA A 122 8.69 -17.93 12.67
CA ALA A 122 9.66 -18.92 12.18
C ALA A 122 8.99 -20.26 11.85
N ALA A 123 8.07 -20.73 12.68
CA ALA A 123 7.29 -21.95 12.43
C ALA A 123 6.42 -21.86 11.17
N SER A 124 6.02 -20.65 10.79
CA SER A 124 5.30 -20.37 9.53
C SER A 124 6.21 -20.16 8.31
N GLY A 125 7.54 -20.32 8.46
CA GLY A 125 8.51 -20.24 7.38
C GLY A 125 9.05 -18.84 7.11
N ASP A 126 8.83 -17.86 7.99
CA ASP A 126 9.46 -16.54 7.84
C ASP A 126 10.98 -16.63 8.01
N THR A 127 11.72 -16.33 6.94
CA THR A 127 13.17 -16.51 6.88
C THR A 127 13.94 -15.59 7.82
N ALA A 128 13.43 -14.39 8.06
CA ALA A 128 14.05 -13.43 8.98
C ALA A 128 13.88 -13.90 10.43
N ALA A 129 12.71 -14.44 10.78
CA ALA A 129 12.46 -15.01 12.10
C ALA A 129 13.30 -16.26 12.36
N VAL A 130 13.44 -17.15 11.37
CA VAL A 130 14.32 -18.34 11.46
C VAL A 130 15.76 -17.94 11.71
N ALA A 131 16.29 -16.98 10.94
CA ALA A 131 17.66 -16.50 11.09
C ALA A 131 17.90 -15.85 12.46
N GLU A 132 16.91 -15.11 12.97
CA GLU A 132 17.03 -14.46 14.27
C GLU A 132 17.01 -15.45 15.42
N LEU A 133 16.16 -16.48 15.37
CA LEU A 133 16.16 -17.57 16.36
C LEU A 133 17.49 -18.30 16.39
N ALA A 134 18.04 -18.66 15.23
CA ALA A 134 19.35 -19.31 15.13
C ALA A 134 20.44 -18.45 15.75
N ARG A 135 20.40 -17.12 15.57
CA ARG A 135 21.34 -16.19 16.17
C ARG A 135 21.21 -16.12 17.70
N MET A 136 19.98 -16.18 18.21
CA MET A 136 19.74 -16.21 19.67
C MET A 136 20.28 -17.49 20.31
N GLU A 137 20.12 -18.63 19.65
CA GLU A 137 20.61 -19.93 20.13
C GLU A 137 22.15 -19.99 20.15
N ALA A 138 22.79 -19.41 19.13
CA ALA A 138 24.27 -19.36 19.04
C ALA A 138 24.94 -18.48 20.14
N LYS A 139 24.15 -17.61 20.80
CA LYS A 139 24.66 -16.72 21.89
C LYS A 139 24.46 -17.28 23.30
N ARG A 140 23.81 -18.44 23.43
CA ARG A 140 23.59 -19.12 24.72
C ARG A 140 24.73 -20.08 25.03
#